data_582aef49ba67beec10bdea893a6ca6fb
#
_entry.id   582aef49ba67beec10bdea893a6ca6fb
#
_cell.length_a   1.000
_cell.length_b   1.000
_cell.length_c   1.000
_cell.angle_alpha   90.00
_cell.angle_beta   90.00
_cell.angle_gamma   90.00
#
_symmetry.space_group_name_H-M   'P 1'
#
loop_
_entity.id
_entity.type
_entity.pdbx_description
1 polymer ?
#
loop_
_entity_poly.entity_id
_entity_poly.type
_entity_poly.pdbx_seq_one_letter_code
_entity_poly.pdbx_strand_id
1 'polypeptide(L)'
;NELGVAVGWWFFIRKPRRVRELQQSRSVLELLQACLVAALASAMVGGPLSWKLFAIPWWQAYAMWAVSEFAAFILTVPVFLVAARTKVWSWRSWWPDKPMDWHYALPLVTLIASEVVALAMKGPGTLGFSVPAMIWYAMAYGVRPTVLLNLVLSLWKMLSISIDSFTFSLADINDVTSLRLGVALLSLAPLTVACTYALRQQSLGQLRQLVDYDALTGALSRRALLERGSKLLQRMRGEGQPMVLLMIDLDYFKQVNDLYGHANGDKVLQAFVRSTQAVLRPEDVLGRMGGEEFVVILPRTALAQAQ
;
A
#
# COMPACT_ATOMS: atom_id res chain seq x y z
N ASN A 1 3.24 15.51 27.48
CA ASN A 1 2.55 15.40 26.16
C ASN A 1 1.31 14.53 26.11
N GLU A 2 0.86 13.99 27.24
CA GLU A 2 -0.32 13.13 27.30
C GLU A 2 -1.59 13.82 26.77
N LEU A 3 -1.74 15.12 27.03
CA LEU A 3 -2.88 15.89 26.55
C LEU A 3 -2.94 15.92 25.02
N GLY A 4 -1.84 16.21 24.34
CA GLY A 4 -1.78 16.22 22.88
C GLY A 4 -2.09 14.85 22.27
N VAL A 5 -1.53 13.78 22.85
CA VAL A 5 -1.80 12.39 22.41
C VAL A 5 -3.27 12.03 22.62
N ALA A 6 -3.86 12.37 23.79
CA ALA A 6 -5.24 12.06 24.10
C ALA A 6 -6.22 12.80 23.16
N VAL A 7 -5.99 14.09 22.90
CA VAL A 7 -6.83 14.91 22.00
C VAL A 7 -6.69 14.41 20.55
N GLY A 8 -5.47 14.14 20.07
CA GLY A 8 -5.24 13.60 18.74
C GLY A 8 -5.87 12.22 18.55
N TRP A 9 -5.72 11.33 19.53
CA TRP A 9 -6.37 10.03 19.55
C TRP A 9 -7.90 10.14 19.51
N TRP A 10 -8.49 10.97 20.37
CA TRP A 10 -9.93 11.19 20.40
C TRP A 10 -10.48 11.72 19.07
N PHE A 11 -9.75 12.66 18.44
CA PHE A 11 -10.10 13.18 17.12
C PHE A 11 -10.02 12.11 16.03
N PHE A 12 -8.98 11.29 16.06
CA PHE A 12 -8.69 10.29 15.02
C PHE A 12 -9.54 9.01 15.15
N ILE A 13 -9.89 8.58 16.39
CA ILE A 13 -10.67 7.35 16.60
C ILE A 13 -12.10 7.47 16.06
N ARG A 14 -12.63 8.67 15.96
CA ARG A 14 -13.95 8.96 15.40
C ARG A 14 -14.00 8.85 13.87
N LYS A 15 -12.86 8.75 13.20
CA LYS A 15 -12.79 8.62 11.75
C LYS A 15 -13.10 7.19 11.30
N PRO A 16 -13.64 6.99 10.09
CA PRO A 16 -13.92 5.68 9.54
C PRO A 16 -12.67 4.78 9.58
N ARG A 17 -12.88 3.46 9.75
CA ARG A 17 -11.79 2.49 9.83
C ARG A 17 -10.81 2.58 8.64
N ARG A 18 -11.32 2.72 7.41
CA ARG A 18 -10.50 2.85 6.18
C ARG A 18 -9.57 4.06 6.20
N VAL A 19 -10.00 5.15 6.83
CA VAL A 19 -9.18 6.36 7.01
C VAL A 19 -8.09 6.12 8.04
N ARG A 20 -8.43 5.53 9.18
CA ARG A 20 -7.48 5.19 10.25
C ARG A 20 -6.43 4.20 9.80
N GLU A 21 -6.74 3.42 8.81
CA GLU A 21 -5.87 2.38 8.25
C GLU A 21 -4.97 2.86 7.12
N LEU A 22 -4.90 4.14 6.81
CA LEU A 22 -4.10 4.71 5.72
C LEU A 22 -4.36 4.04 4.36
N GLN A 23 -5.63 3.68 4.11
CA GLN A 23 -6.03 2.99 2.87
C GLN A 23 -6.55 3.94 1.80
N GLN A 24 -6.65 5.24 2.09
CA GLN A 24 -7.18 6.25 1.18
C GLN A 24 -6.27 7.48 1.17
N SER A 25 -6.21 8.21 0.07
CA SER A 25 -5.49 9.49 0.00
C SER A 25 -6.02 10.51 1.03
N ARG A 26 -7.33 10.49 1.29
CA ARG A 26 -7.97 11.30 2.33
C ARG A 26 -7.43 10.99 3.73
N SER A 27 -6.92 9.77 3.96
CA SER A 27 -6.33 9.38 5.25
C SER A 27 -5.17 10.28 5.67
N VAL A 28 -4.38 10.75 4.70
CA VAL A 28 -3.23 11.63 4.98
C VAL A 28 -3.70 13.02 5.42
N LEU A 29 -4.77 13.56 4.83
CA LEU A 29 -5.36 14.83 5.25
C LEU A 29 -5.96 14.74 6.65
N GLU A 30 -6.67 13.66 6.94
CA GLU A 30 -7.26 13.43 8.27
C GLU A 30 -6.17 13.20 9.34
N LEU A 31 -5.08 12.53 8.96
CA LEU A 31 -3.90 12.39 9.82
C LEU A 31 -3.24 13.76 10.08
N LEU A 32 -3.05 14.55 9.03
CA LEU A 32 -2.50 15.91 9.13
C LEU A 32 -3.31 16.76 10.11
N GLN A 33 -4.66 16.74 9.96
CA GLN A 33 -5.57 17.47 10.87
C GLN A 33 -5.46 16.96 12.30
N ALA A 34 -5.43 15.64 12.50
CA ALA A 34 -5.29 15.05 13.83
C ALA A 34 -3.96 15.43 14.50
N CYS A 35 -2.86 15.36 13.75
CA CYS A 35 -1.53 15.77 14.24
C CYS A 35 -1.48 17.27 14.56
N LEU A 36 -2.11 18.12 13.73
CA LEU A 36 -2.18 19.55 13.97
C LEU A 36 -2.96 19.87 15.25
N VAL A 37 -4.14 19.28 15.41
CA VAL A 37 -4.97 19.47 16.61
C VAL A 37 -4.23 18.97 17.86
N ALA A 38 -3.59 17.81 17.78
CA ALA A 38 -2.77 17.26 18.86
C ALA A 38 -1.61 18.18 19.25
N ALA A 39 -0.90 18.71 18.25
CA ALA A 39 0.24 19.61 18.45
C ALA A 39 -0.19 20.96 19.11
N LEU A 40 -1.30 21.53 18.64
CA LEU A 40 -1.85 22.76 19.22
C LEU A 40 -2.30 22.53 20.66
N ALA A 41 -2.97 21.42 20.96
CA ALA A 41 -3.35 21.05 22.33
C ALA A 41 -2.13 20.85 23.24
N SER A 42 -1.08 20.19 22.74
CA SER A 42 0.18 20.01 23.45
C SER A 42 0.89 21.34 23.74
N ALA A 43 0.85 22.27 22.78
CA ALA A 43 1.47 23.59 22.91
C ALA A 43 0.81 24.47 23.98
N MET A 44 -0.47 24.22 24.29
CA MET A 44 -1.14 24.95 25.40
C MET A 44 -0.49 24.68 26.76
N VAL A 45 0.15 23.52 26.92
CA VAL A 45 0.87 23.17 28.15
C VAL A 45 2.37 23.50 28.02
N GLY A 46 2.99 23.12 26.90
CA GLY A 46 4.42 23.29 26.70
C GLY A 46 4.87 24.71 26.38
N GLY A 47 4.02 25.49 25.72
CA GLY A 47 4.30 26.88 25.36
C GLY A 47 4.57 27.78 26.58
N PRO A 48 3.66 27.83 27.57
CA PRO A 48 3.88 28.61 28.82
C PRO A 48 5.13 28.17 29.60
N LEU A 49 5.43 26.85 29.58
CA LEU A 49 6.65 26.34 30.23
C LEU A 49 7.90 26.83 29.50
N SER A 50 7.93 26.75 28.17
CA SER A 50 9.05 27.22 27.36
C SER A 50 9.24 28.74 27.45
N TRP A 51 8.17 29.52 27.51
CA TRP A 51 8.21 30.96 27.73
C TRP A 51 8.95 31.31 29.03
N LYS A 52 8.61 30.62 30.14
CA LYS A 52 9.26 30.86 31.44
C LYS A 52 10.72 30.39 31.48
N LEU A 53 11.04 29.25 30.84
CA LEU A 53 12.37 28.67 30.90
C LEU A 53 13.38 29.36 29.99
N PHE A 54 12.99 29.79 28.81
CA PHE A 54 13.91 30.33 27.79
C PHE A 54 13.81 31.83 27.62
N ALA A 55 12.96 32.52 28.40
CA ALA A 55 12.77 33.98 28.34
C ALA A 55 12.49 34.55 26.92
N ILE A 56 11.86 33.75 26.07
CA ILE A 56 11.47 34.12 24.71
C ILE A 56 10.02 34.66 24.69
N PRO A 57 9.60 35.43 23.67
CA PRO A 57 8.21 35.87 23.53
C PRO A 57 7.22 34.71 23.57
N TRP A 58 6.10 34.88 24.25
CA TRP A 58 5.10 33.81 24.48
C TRP A 58 4.63 33.14 23.18
N TRP A 59 4.43 33.94 22.13
CA TRP A 59 3.98 33.43 20.82
C TRP A 59 5.05 32.60 20.11
N GLN A 60 6.33 32.93 20.27
CA GLN A 60 7.46 32.13 19.75
C GLN A 60 7.57 30.80 20.52
N ALA A 61 7.44 30.83 21.84
CA ALA A 61 7.45 29.63 22.66
C ALA A 61 6.32 28.67 22.28
N TYR A 62 5.11 29.21 22.05
CA TYR A 62 3.97 28.43 21.62
C TYR A 62 4.19 27.83 20.22
N ALA A 63 4.62 28.65 19.24
CA ALA A 63 4.87 28.21 17.87
C ALA A 63 5.97 27.14 17.81
N MET A 64 7.08 27.35 18.53
CA MET A 64 8.19 26.38 18.60
C MET A 64 7.71 25.04 19.14
N TRP A 65 6.91 25.04 20.21
CA TRP A 65 6.38 23.82 20.80
C TRP A 65 5.42 23.12 19.82
N ALA A 66 4.44 23.87 19.28
CA ALA A 66 3.45 23.34 18.34
C ALA A 66 4.10 22.70 17.11
N VAL A 67 5.09 23.37 16.50
CA VAL A 67 5.79 22.85 15.32
C VAL A 67 6.61 21.61 15.66
N SER A 68 7.29 21.60 16.80
CA SER A 68 8.09 20.44 17.23
C SER A 68 7.22 19.21 17.47
N GLU A 69 6.09 19.37 18.14
CA GLU A 69 5.11 18.31 18.38
C GLU A 69 4.43 17.85 17.08
N PHE A 70 4.06 18.80 16.22
CA PHE A 70 3.49 18.48 14.92
C PHE A 70 4.45 17.62 14.08
N ALA A 71 5.72 18.00 14.02
CA ALA A 71 6.75 17.23 13.32
C ALA A 71 6.93 15.83 13.94
N ALA A 72 6.95 15.72 15.27
CA ALA A 72 7.04 14.44 15.95
C ALA A 72 5.84 13.54 15.65
N PHE A 73 4.61 14.06 15.73
CA PHE A 73 3.40 13.29 15.48
C PHE A 73 3.29 12.86 14.02
N ILE A 74 3.52 13.75 13.05
CA ILE A 74 3.38 13.43 11.63
C ILE A 74 4.36 12.36 11.15
N LEU A 75 5.52 12.25 11.78
CA LEU A 75 6.55 11.26 11.48
C LEU A 75 6.31 9.93 12.19
N THR A 76 5.85 9.94 13.44
CA THR A 76 5.75 8.73 14.27
C THR A 76 4.39 8.04 14.16
N VAL A 77 3.28 8.80 14.17
CA VAL A 77 1.92 8.23 14.17
C VAL A 77 1.67 7.27 12.99
N PRO A 78 2.08 7.55 11.74
CA PRO A 78 1.89 6.61 10.63
C PRO A 78 2.54 5.24 10.89
N VAL A 79 3.73 5.22 11.52
CA VAL A 79 4.43 3.97 11.84
C VAL A 79 3.62 3.15 12.84
N PHE A 80 3.11 3.77 13.92
CA PHE A 80 2.26 3.09 14.88
C PHE A 80 0.94 2.59 14.30
N LEU A 81 0.28 3.39 13.43
CA LEU A 81 -0.94 2.99 12.76
C LEU A 81 -0.73 1.77 11.85
N VAL A 82 0.40 1.69 11.18
CA VAL A 82 0.76 0.55 10.32
C VAL A 82 1.17 -0.65 11.17
N ALA A 83 1.95 -0.44 12.24
CA ALA A 83 2.40 -1.50 13.14
C ALA A 83 1.23 -2.19 13.87
N ALA A 84 0.24 -1.43 14.33
CA ALA A 84 -0.95 -1.94 15.03
C ALA A 84 -1.80 -2.91 14.18
N ARG A 85 -1.60 -2.96 12.86
CA ARG A 85 -2.28 -3.87 11.93
C ARG A 85 -1.64 -5.25 11.85
N THR A 86 -0.38 -5.36 12.17
CA THR A 86 0.33 -6.64 12.10
C THR A 86 0.05 -7.40 13.38
N LYS A 87 -0.77 -8.47 13.32
CA LYS A 87 -1.03 -9.39 14.45
C LYS A 87 0.26 -10.05 14.97
N VAL A 88 1.29 -10.08 14.18
CA VAL A 88 2.62 -10.57 14.52
C VAL A 88 3.62 -9.49 14.14
N TRP A 89 4.36 -8.98 15.12
CA TRP A 89 5.51 -8.08 14.92
C TRP A 89 6.65 -8.91 14.28
N SER A 90 6.52 -9.21 13.00
CA SER A 90 7.53 -9.91 12.21
C SER A 90 8.16 -8.91 11.25
N TRP A 91 9.48 -8.76 11.30
CA TRP A 91 10.25 -7.95 10.36
C TRP A 91 9.96 -8.31 8.89
N ARG A 92 9.74 -9.60 8.61
CA ARG A 92 9.34 -10.09 7.27
C ARG A 92 8.02 -9.50 6.76
N SER A 93 7.07 -9.19 7.65
CA SER A 93 5.76 -8.64 7.25
C SER A 93 5.81 -7.19 6.75
N TRP A 94 6.93 -6.51 6.94
CA TRP A 94 7.16 -5.12 6.51
C TRP A 94 7.69 -5.03 5.08
N TRP A 95 8.25 -6.11 4.55
CA TRP A 95 8.81 -6.16 3.21
C TRP A 95 7.87 -6.87 2.25
N PRO A 96 7.81 -6.47 0.97
CA PRO A 96 7.04 -7.18 -0.05
C PRO A 96 7.63 -8.58 -0.29
N ASP A 97 6.77 -9.60 -0.41
CA ASP A 97 7.13 -10.98 -0.75
C ASP A 97 7.53 -11.13 -2.24
N LYS A 98 8.31 -10.19 -2.77
CA LYS A 98 8.76 -10.21 -4.16
C LYS A 98 10.24 -10.55 -4.22
N PRO A 99 10.68 -11.32 -5.24
CA PRO A 99 12.11 -11.56 -5.46
C PRO A 99 12.81 -10.21 -5.63
N MET A 100 14.02 -10.10 -5.06
CA MET A 100 14.83 -8.88 -5.07
C MET A 100 15.48 -8.73 -6.46
N ASP A 101 14.71 -8.28 -7.43
CA ASP A 101 15.22 -7.87 -8.74
C ASP A 101 15.93 -6.52 -8.63
N TRP A 102 16.91 -6.27 -9.48
CA TRP A 102 17.65 -5.00 -9.54
C TRP A 102 16.74 -3.77 -9.67
N HIS A 103 15.58 -3.90 -10.31
CA HIS A 103 14.55 -2.85 -10.38
C HIS A 103 14.01 -2.41 -9.01
N TYR A 104 14.02 -3.31 -8.02
CA TYR A 104 13.63 -2.97 -6.64
C TYR A 104 14.76 -2.30 -5.88
N ALA A 105 16.03 -2.52 -6.25
CA ALA A 105 17.17 -1.85 -5.62
C ALA A 105 17.31 -0.38 -6.06
N LEU A 106 16.92 -0.06 -7.29
CA LEU A 106 17.08 1.28 -7.88
C LEU A 106 16.51 2.43 -7.04
N PRO A 107 15.27 2.37 -6.48
CA PRO A 107 14.75 3.45 -5.65
C PRO A 107 15.58 3.71 -4.40
N LEU A 108 16.17 2.67 -3.80
CA LEU A 108 17.08 2.80 -2.66
C LEU A 108 18.42 3.40 -3.07
N VAL A 109 18.98 2.95 -4.19
CA VAL A 109 20.24 3.49 -4.72
C VAL A 109 20.09 4.98 -5.06
N THR A 110 19.00 5.36 -5.73
CA THR A 110 18.72 6.78 -6.05
C THR A 110 18.50 7.61 -4.79
N LEU A 111 17.89 7.04 -3.75
CA LEU A 111 17.71 7.73 -2.47
C LEU A 111 19.07 7.99 -1.81
N ILE A 112 19.94 6.98 -1.72
CA ILE A 112 21.28 7.14 -1.15
C ILE A 112 22.09 8.15 -1.96
N ALA A 113 22.05 8.06 -3.29
CA ALA A 113 22.73 9.01 -4.16
C ALA A 113 22.23 10.46 -3.95
N SER A 114 20.91 10.64 -3.81
CA SER A 114 20.35 11.97 -3.55
C SER A 114 20.77 12.55 -2.20
N GLU A 115 20.90 11.72 -1.16
CA GLU A 115 21.39 12.16 0.16
C GLU A 115 22.89 12.49 0.13
N VAL A 116 23.69 11.73 -0.62
CA VAL A 116 25.11 12.03 -0.82
C VAL A 116 25.28 13.38 -1.54
N VAL A 117 24.51 13.62 -2.60
CA VAL A 117 24.52 14.90 -3.32
C VAL A 117 24.03 16.05 -2.41
N ALA A 118 23.01 15.81 -1.58
CA ALA A 118 22.50 16.79 -0.61
C ALA A 118 23.58 17.21 0.38
N LEU A 119 24.35 16.26 0.91
CA LEU A 119 25.46 16.52 1.83
C LEU A 119 26.63 17.30 1.15
N ALA A 120 26.87 17.00 -0.14
CA ALA A 120 27.94 17.67 -0.92
C ALA A 120 27.59 19.12 -1.28
N MET A 121 26.32 19.36 -1.69
CA MET A 121 25.89 20.68 -2.18
C MET A 121 25.60 21.67 -1.07
N LYS A 122 25.18 21.19 0.11
CA LYS A 122 24.79 22.00 1.27
C LYS A 122 23.74 23.08 0.92
N GLY A 123 22.96 23.52 1.89
CA GLY A 123 21.95 24.56 1.71
C GLY A 123 20.51 24.09 1.86
N PRO A 124 19.52 25.01 2.08
CA PRO A 124 18.15 24.67 2.46
C PRO A 124 17.38 23.86 1.40
N GLY A 125 17.66 24.06 0.11
CA GLY A 125 17.02 23.35 -0.98
C GLY A 125 17.32 21.85 -1.01
N THR A 126 18.43 21.42 -0.42
CA THR A 126 18.87 20.03 -0.42
C THR A 126 17.95 19.11 0.41
N LEU A 127 17.14 19.66 1.31
CA LEU A 127 16.13 18.90 2.07
C LEU A 127 15.11 18.21 1.15
N GLY A 128 14.85 18.81 -0.03
CA GLY A 128 13.91 18.26 -1.01
C GLY A 128 14.50 17.21 -1.97
N PHE A 129 15.83 17.02 -2.00
CA PHE A 129 16.47 16.16 -3.01
C PHE A 129 16.06 14.70 -2.95
N SER A 130 15.78 14.21 -1.76
CA SER A 130 15.31 12.82 -1.56
C SER A 130 13.84 12.60 -1.90
N VAL A 131 13.04 13.65 -2.07
CA VAL A 131 11.58 13.52 -2.29
C VAL A 131 11.24 12.72 -3.55
N PRO A 132 11.84 12.97 -4.73
CA PRO A 132 11.57 12.16 -5.92
C PRO A 132 11.91 10.67 -5.74
N ALA A 133 13.06 10.37 -5.12
CA ALA A 133 13.47 9.00 -4.83
C ALA A 133 12.54 8.31 -3.83
N MET A 134 12.08 9.03 -2.80
CA MET A 134 11.10 8.54 -1.83
C MET A 134 9.73 8.29 -2.46
N ILE A 135 9.31 9.11 -3.41
CA ILE A 135 8.07 8.88 -4.17
C ILE A 135 8.19 7.60 -4.99
N TRP A 136 9.31 7.41 -5.69
CA TRP A 136 9.56 6.18 -6.43
C TRP A 136 9.60 4.96 -5.51
N TYR A 137 10.29 5.06 -4.37
CA TYR A 137 10.29 4.03 -3.34
C TYR A 137 8.88 3.69 -2.85
N ALA A 138 8.05 4.70 -2.59
CA ALA A 138 6.66 4.52 -2.13
C ALA A 138 5.79 3.75 -3.14
N MET A 139 5.99 3.98 -4.44
CA MET A 139 5.32 3.24 -5.51
C MET A 139 5.80 1.79 -5.62
N ALA A 140 7.09 1.54 -5.41
CA ALA A 140 7.69 0.22 -5.52
C ALA A 140 7.36 -0.69 -4.32
N TYR A 141 7.44 -0.15 -3.10
CA TYR A 141 7.38 -0.93 -1.86
C TYR A 141 6.05 -0.78 -1.08
N GLY A 142 5.24 0.23 -1.39
CA GLY A 142 3.95 0.47 -0.74
C GLY A 142 4.07 1.14 0.63
N VAL A 143 2.93 1.20 1.36
CA VAL A 143 2.78 2.05 2.56
C VAL A 143 3.72 1.65 3.71
N ARG A 144 3.81 0.35 4.02
CA ARG A 144 4.53 -0.13 5.23
C ARG A 144 6.02 0.23 5.24
N PRO A 145 6.82 -0.18 4.23
CA PRO A 145 8.24 0.19 4.20
C PRO A 145 8.44 1.71 4.06
N THR A 146 7.53 2.39 3.36
CA THR A 146 7.63 3.84 3.14
C THR A 146 7.51 4.63 4.45
N VAL A 147 6.57 4.29 5.34
CA VAL A 147 6.44 5.02 6.62
C VAL A 147 7.68 4.84 7.50
N LEU A 148 8.27 3.65 7.50
CA LEU A 148 9.49 3.38 8.27
C LEU A 148 10.69 4.14 7.71
N LEU A 149 10.91 4.04 6.39
CA LEU A 149 12.01 4.73 5.73
C LEU A 149 11.86 6.25 5.84
N ASN A 150 10.64 6.76 5.74
CA ASN A 150 10.33 8.17 5.91
C ASN A 150 10.69 8.68 7.32
N LEU A 151 10.39 7.90 8.36
CA LEU A 151 10.80 8.21 9.73
C LEU A 151 12.33 8.24 9.84
N VAL A 152 13.01 7.19 9.36
CA VAL A 152 14.48 7.08 9.42
C VAL A 152 15.16 8.24 8.69
N LEU A 153 14.70 8.55 7.48
CA LEU A 153 15.24 9.65 6.68
C LEU A 153 15.01 11.02 7.34
N SER A 154 13.82 11.23 7.92
CA SER A 154 13.52 12.48 8.62
C SER A 154 14.36 12.66 9.89
N LEU A 155 14.58 11.58 10.65
CA LEU A 155 15.49 11.59 11.81
C LEU A 155 16.94 11.85 11.38
N TRP A 156 17.39 11.23 10.29
CA TRP A 156 18.69 11.49 9.68
C TRP A 156 18.87 12.96 9.32
N LYS A 157 17.89 13.57 8.64
CA LYS A 157 17.92 14.99 8.30
C LYS A 157 17.94 15.90 9.51
N MET A 158 17.11 15.62 10.52
CA MET A 158 17.11 16.38 11.77
C MET A 158 18.47 16.28 12.51
N LEU A 159 19.05 15.09 12.53
CA LEU A 159 20.38 14.87 13.14
C LEU A 159 21.47 15.61 12.35
N SER A 160 21.46 15.51 11.02
CA SER A 160 22.43 16.17 10.14
C SER A 160 22.38 17.69 10.27
N ILE A 161 21.19 18.27 10.43
CA ILE A 161 21.01 19.71 10.72
C ILE A 161 21.63 20.05 12.09
N SER A 162 21.43 19.20 13.09
CA SER A 162 21.93 19.45 14.46
C SER A 162 23.46 19.33 14.59
N ILE A 163 24.11 18.54 13.72
CA ILE A 163 25.57 18.31 13.70
C ILE A 163 26.28 19.33 12.77
N ASP A 164 25.57 20.34 12.29
CA ASP A 164 26.11 21.38 11.37
C ASP A 164 26.65 20.83 10.04
N SER A 165 26.27 19.61 9.66
CA SER A 165 26.62 18.99 8.37
C SER A 165 26.01 19.75 7.18
N PHE A 166 24.92 20.43 7.42
CA PHE A 166 24.35 21.45 6.55
C PHE A 166 24.73 22.79 7.17
N THR A 167 25.60 23.55 6.57
CA THR A 167 26.02 24.89 7.03
C THR A 167 24.85 25.89 6.98
N PHE A 168 23.91 25.71 7.91
CA PHE A 168 22.95 26.75 8.25
C PHE A 168 23.48 27.51 9.45
N SER A 169 23.57 28.80 9.33
CA SER A 169 23.67 29.65 10.51
C SER A 169 22.34 29.55 11.25
N LEU A 170 22.21 28.58 12.15
CA LEU A 170 21.04 28.44 13.04
C LEU A 170 21.10 29.54 14.12
N ALA A 171 21.28 30.77 13.70
CA ALA A 171 21.40 31.92 14.60
C ALA A 171 20.05 32.28 15.25
N ASP A 172 18.94 31.82 14.66
CA ASP A 172 17.59 32.16 15.14
C ASP A 172 16.73 30.88 15.38
N ILE A 173 15.95 30.93 16.45
CA ILE A 173 14.93 29.89 16.77
C ILE A 173 13.95 29.68 15.63
N ASN A 174 13.66 30.73 14.85
CA ASN A 174 12.77 30.68 13.69
C ASN A 174 13.32 29.75 12.59
N ASP A 175 14.65 29.73 12.38
CA ASP A 175 15.29 28.91 11.36
C ASP A 175 15.13 27.41 11.69
N VAL A 176 15.39 27.03 12.94
CA VAL A 176 15.20 25.65 13.42
C VAL A 176 13.75 25.22 13.29
N THR A 177 12.82 26.11 13.63
CA THR A 177 11.38 25.82 13.60
C THR A 177 10.91 25.65 12.14
N SER A 178 11.36 26.51 11.22
CA SER A 178 11.02 26.41 9.80
C SER A 178 11.57 25.15 9.14
N LEU A 179 12.81 24.75 9.48
CA LEU A 179 13.41 23.51 8.99
C LEU A 179 12.67 22.26 9.47
N ARG A 180 12.31 22.21 10.75
CA ARG A 180 11.51 21.08 11.30
C ARG A 180 10.16 20.97 10.59
N LEU A 181 9.49 22.09 10.39
CA LEU A 181 8.23 22.13 9.65
C LEU A 181 8.43 21.69 8.20
N GLY A 182 9.49 22.14 7.54
CA GLY A 182 9.84 21.74 6.18
C GLY A 182 10.03 20.22 6.06
N VAL A 183 10.82 19.61 6.95
CA VAL A 183 11.02 18.14 6.96
C VAL A 183 9.70 17.41 7.19
N ALA A 184 8.87 17.87 8.14
CA ALA A 184 7.58 17.28 8.43
C ALA A 184 6.63 17.34 7.23
N LEU A 185 6.54 18.48 6.54
CA LEU A 185 5.67 18.64 5.37
C LEU A 185 6.19 17.86 4.16
N LEU A 186 7.50 17.83 3.91
CA LEU A 186 8.09 17.05 2.82
C LEU A 186 7.84 15.55 2.99
N SER A 187 7.72 15.06 4.23
CA SER A 187 7.41 13.67 4.55
C SER A 187 6.01 13.21 4.11
N LEU A 188 5.08 14.16 3.90
CA LEU A 188 3.70 13.87 3.50
C LEU A 188 3.60 13.40 2.04
N ALA A 189 4.48 13.88 1.15
CA ALA A 189 4.41 13.56 -0.26
C ALA A 189 4.58 12.05 -0.54
N PRO A 190 5.66 11.37 -0.07
CA PRO A 190 5.81 9.93 -0.25
C PRO A 190 4.68 9.14 0.41
N LEU A 191 4.20 9.57 1.58
CA LEU A 191 3.10 8.90 2.28
C LEU A 191 1.79 8.99 1.48
N THR A 192 1.48 10.17 0.93
CA THR A 192 0.28 10.37 0.09
C THR A 192 0.33 9.51 -1.16
N VAL A 193 1.49 9.45 -1.83
CA VAL A 193 1.68 8.62 -3.02
C VAL A 193 1.55 7.14 -2.67
N ALA A 194 2.16 6.67 -1.57
CA ALA A 194 2.04 5.28 -1.12
C ALA A 194 0.58 4.87 -0.88
N CYS A 195 -0.19 5.71 -0.17
CA CYS A 195 -1.62 5.45 0.12
C CYS A 195 -2.46 5.45 -1.17
N THR A 196 -2.24 6.41 -2.06
CA THR A 196 -2.98 6.51 -3.33
C THR A 196 -2.67 5.34 -4.25
N TYR A 197 -1.40 4.95 -4.34
CA TYR A 197 -0.97 3.81 -5.15
C TYR A 197 -1.53 2.49 -4.63
N ALA A 198 -1.52 2.28 -3.31
CA ALA A 198 -2.10 1.10 -2.67
C ALA A 198 -3.61 0.99 -2.96
N LEU A 199 -4.35 2.09 -2.86
CA LEU A 199 -5.78 2.13 -3.20
C LEU A 199 -6.02 1.80 -4.68
N ARG A 200 -5.22 2.40 -5.59
CA ARG A 200 -5.32 2.12 -7.03
C ARG A 200 -5.09 0.65 -7.34
N GLN A 201 -4.08 0.03 -6.73
CA GLN A 201 -3.78 -1.40 -6.92
C GLN A 201 -4.94 -2.27 -6.41
N GLN A 202 -5.53 -1.93 -5.28
CA GLN A 202 -6.70 -2.64 -4.75
C GLN A 202 -7.89 -2.54 -5.70
N SER A 203 -8.19 -1.33 -6.21
CA SER A 203 -9.29 -1.11 -7.15
C SER A 203 -9.07 -1.85 -8.48
N LEU A 204 -7.84 -1.83 -9.01
CA LEU A 204 -7.49 -2.61 -10.20
C LEU A 204 -7.62 -4.11 -9.96
N GLY A 205 -7.26 -4.61 -8.77
CA GLY A 205 -7.46 -6.00 -8.39
C GLY A 205 -8.94 -6.39 -8.39
N GLN A 206 -9.82 -5.55 -7.82
CA GLN A 206 -11.26 -5.77 -7.83
C GLN A 206 -11.85 -5.76 -9.27
N LEU A 207 -11.43 -4.80 -10.09
CA LEU A 207 -11.85 -4.75 -11.51
C LEU A 207 -11.38 -5.99 -12.27
N ARG A 208 -10.16 -6.48 -12.03
CA ARG A 208 -9.66 -7.72 -12.63
C ARG A 208 -10.50 -8.92 -12.22
N GLN A 209 -10.86 -9.03 -10.93
CA GLN A 209 -11.73 -10.12 -10.47
C GLN A 209 -13.08 -10.16 -11.21
N LEU A 210 -13.71 -8.99 -11.46
CA LEU A 210 -14.96 -8.89 -12.20
C LEU A 210 -14.82 -9.34 -13.67
N VAL A 211 -13.63 -9.21 -14.26
CA VAL A 211 -13.35 -9.61 -15.65
C VAL A 211 -12.80 -11.04 -15.74
N ASP A 212 -12.22 -11.57 -14.65
CA ASP A 212 -11.59 -12.89 -14.63
C ASP A 212 -12.59 -14.03 -14.43
N TYR A 213 -13.79 -13.75 -13.93
CA TYR A 213 -14.82 -14.76 -13.74
C TYR A 213 -16.05 -14.45 -14.60
N ASP A 214 -16.69 -15.51 -15.10
CA ASP A 214 -17.98 -15.42 -15.76
C ASP A 214 -19.07 -15.06 -14.74
N ALA A 215 -19.80 -13.98 -14.99
CA ALA A 215 -20.75 -13.41 -14.04
C ALA A 215 -21.94 -14.36 -13.73
N LEU A 216 -22.30 -15.25 -14.67
CA LEU A 216 -23.38 -16.19 -14.50
C LEU A 216 -22.98 -17.42 -13.70
N THR A 217 -21.84 -18.01 -14.05
CA THR A 217 -21.46 -19.34 -13.57
C THR A 217 -20.40 -19.33 -12.47
N GLY A 218 -19.64 -18.24 -12.36
CA GLY A 218 -18.49 -18.16 -11.44
C GLY A 218 -17.25 -18.94 -11.91
N ALA A 219 -17.28 -19.60 -13.06
CA ALA A 219 -16.10 -20.18 -13.70
C ALA A 219 -15.17 -19.07 -14.21
N LEU A 220 -13.91 -19.39 -14.54
CA LEU A 220 -13.05 -18.41 -15.19
C LEU A 220 -13.64 -17.96 -16.53
N SER A 221 -13.53 -16.66 -16.80
CA SER A 221 -13.85 -16.12 -18.12
C SER A 221 -12.86 -16.67 -19.17
N ARG A 222 -13.26 -16.67 -20.43
CA ARG A 222 -12.40 -17.07 -21.56
C ARG A 222 -11.02 -16.41 -21.51
N ARG A 223 -10.96 -15.12 -21.21
CA ARG A 223 -9.69 -14.36 -21.12
C ARG A 223 -8.82 -14.88 -19.98
N ALA A 224 -9.37 -15.03 -18.78
CA ALA A 224 -8.64 -15.48 -17.61
C ALA A 224 -8.18 -16.95 -17.73
N LEU A 225 -9.02 -17.80 -18.35
CA LEU A 225 -8.70 -19.18 -18.65
C LEU A 225 -7.46 -19.28 -19.56
N LEU A 226 -7.45 -18.53 -20.68
CA LEU A 226 -6.33 -18.51 -21.62
C LEU A 226 -5.04 -17.97 -20.99
N GLU A 227 -5.16 -16.91 -20.19
CA GLU A 227 -4.01 -16.34 -19.48
C GLU A 227 -3.42 -17.31 -18.43
N ARG A 228 -4.28 -17.94 -17.62
CA ARG A 228 -3.81 -18.94 -16.61
C ARG A 228 -3.29 -20.20 -17.28
N GLY A 229 -3.99 -20.68 -18.32
CA GLY A 229 -3.59 -21.87 -19.07
C GLY A 229 -2.23 -21.72 -19.74
N SER A 230 -1.94 -20.55 -20.32
CA SER A 230 -0.63 -20.30 -20.95
C SER A 230 0.50 -20.27 -19.90
N LYS A 231 0.28 -19.68 -18.74
CA LYS A 231 1.25 -19.69 -17.63
C LYS A 231 1.50 -21.10 -17.08
N LEU A 232 0.41 -21.89 -16.91
CA LEU A 232 0.51 -23.28 -16.49
C LEU A 232 1.27 -24.11 -17.52
N LEU A 233 1.00 -23.94 -18.82
CA LEU A 233 1.68 -24.65 -19.90
C LEU A 233 3.19 -24.38 -19.89
N GLN A 234 3.58 -23.12 -19.74
CA GLN A 234 5.00 -22.74 -19.64
C GLN A 234 5.68 -23.39 -18.43
N ARG A 235 5.00 -23.40 -17.29
CA ARG A 235 5.48 -23.99 -16.05
C ARG A 235 5.62 -25.51 -16.19
N MET A 236 4.58 -26.20 -16.69
CA MET A 236 4.61 -27.66 -16.87
C MET A 236 5.69 -28.09 -17.86
N ARG A 237 5.90 -27.33 -18.95
CA ARG A 237 7.02 -27.57 -19.89
C ARG A 237 8.37 -27.42 -19.19
N GLY A 238 8.56 -26.39 -18.36
CA GLY A 238 9.81 -26.18 -17.61
C GLY A 238 10.08 -27.28 -16.57
N GLU A 239 9.01 -27.84 -15.97
CA GLU A 239 9.09 -28.90 -14.98
C GLU A 239 9.12 -30.32 -15.63
N GLY A 240 8.95 -30.44 -16.94
CA GLY A 240 8.81 -31.72 -17.64
C GLY A 240 7.56 -32.53 -17.24
N GLN A 241 6.52 -31.86 -16.77
CA GLN A 241 5.31 -32.46 -16.26
C GLN A 241 4.20 -32.49 -17.31
N PRO A 242 3.38 -33.57 -17.36
CA PRO A 242 2.23 -33.66 -18.25
C PRO A 242 1.12 -32.72 -17.84
N MET A 243 0.34 -32.28 -18.84
CA MET A 243 -0.86 -31.46 -18.64
C MET A 243 -1.93 -31.90 -19.64
N VAL A 244 -3.18 -32.02 -19.17
CA VAL A 244 -4.33 -32.37 -20.03
C VAL A 244 -5.26 -31.16 -20.10
N LEU A 245 -5.84 -30.95 -21.27
CA LEU A 245 -6.89 -29.99 -21.54
C LEU A 245 -8.12 -30.75 -22.02
N LEU A 246 -9.23 -30.54 -21.33
CA LEU A 246 -10.54 -31.09 -21.70
C LEU A 246 -11.41 -29.96 -22.21
N MET A 247 -11.99 -30.14 -23.40
CA MET A 247 -13.02 -29.26 -23.93
C MET A 247 -14.37 -29.95 -23.73
N ILE A 248 -15.32 -29.25 -23.16
CA ILE A 248 -16.61 -29.78 -22.75
C ILE A 248 -17.70 -28.89 -23.37
N ASP A 249 -18.65 -29.51 -23.99
CA ASP A 249 -19.88 -28.88 -24.53
C ASP A 249 -21.09 -29.55 -23.90
N LEU A 250 -22.12 -28.78 -23.54
CA LEU A 250 -23.34 -29.34 -22.94
C LEU A 250 -24.32 -29.76 -24.02
N ASP A 251 -24.45 -31.07 -24.20
CA ASP A 251 -25.36 -31.64 -25.19
C ASP A 251 -26.79 -31.16 -24.98
N TYR A 252 -27.44 -30.83 -26.11
CA TYR A 252 -28.85 -30.38 -26.16
C TYR A 252 -29.18 -29.13 -25.35
N PHE A 253 -28.18 -28.32 -24.95
CA PHE A 253 -28.42 -27.12 -24.13
C PHE A 253 -29.41 -26.13 -24.77
N LYS A 254 -29.39 -25.99 -26.10
CA LYS A 254 -30.39 -25.19 -26.81
C LYS A 254 -31.82 -25.72 -26.60
N GLN A 255 -32.02 -27.04 -26.61
CA GLN A 255 -33.34 -27.63 -26.34
C GLN A 255 -33.82 -27.35 -24.91
N VAL A 256 -32.90 -27.34 -23.94
CA VAL A 256 -33.22 -26.94 -22.56
C VAL A 256 -33.72 -25.49 -22.53
N ASN A 257 -33.06 -24.58 -23.22
CA ASN A 257 -33.50 -23.19 -23.33
C ASN A 257 -34.86 -23.05 -24.00
N ASP A 258 -35.08 -23.75 -25.13
CA ASP A 258 -36.30 -23.68 -25.91
C ASP A 258 -37.53 -24.26 -25.16
N LEU A 259 -37.33 -25.34 -24.37
CA LEU A 259 -38.39 -25.98 -23.59
C LEU A 259 -38.68 -25.34 -22.25
N TYR A 260 -37.62 -24.90 -21.53
CA TYR A 260 -37.73 -24.48 -20.13
C TYR A 260 -37.37 -23.00 -19.92
N GLY A 261 -37.00 -22.30 -20.98
CA GLY A 261 -36.59 -20.88 -20.93
C GLY A 261 -35.15 -20.65 -20.46
N HIS A 262 -34.58 -19.51 -20.84
CA HIS A 262 -33.19 -19.14 -20.54
C HIS A 262 -32.86 -19.14 -19.06
N ALA A 263 -33.82 -18.76 -18.18
CA ALA A 263 -33.57 -18.76 -16.73
C ALA A 263 -33.30 -20.19 -16.16
N ASN A 264 -33.86 -21.23 -16.77
CA ASN A 264 -33.56 -22.61 -16.39
C ASN A 264 -32.25 -23.10 -17.05
N GLY A 265 -31.98 -22.68 -18.29
CA GLY A 265 -30.65 -22.87 -18.90
C GLY A 265 -29.53 -22.30 -18.08
N ASP A 266 -29.69 -21.08 -17.53
CA ASP A 266 -28.71 -20.45 -16.62
C ASP A 266 -28.47 -21.30 -15.39
N LYS A 267 -29.51 -21.89 -14.77
CA LYS A 267 -29.38 -22.83 -13.63
C LYS A 267 -28.63 -24.09 -14.01
N VAL A 268 -28.82 -24.62 -15.24
CA VAL A 268 -28.07 -25.80 -15.73
C VAL A 268 -26.58 -25.46 -15.84
N LEU A 269 -26.21 -24.33 -16.41
CA LEU A 269 -24.82 -23.88 -16.50
C LEU A 269 -24.20 -23.72 -15.11
N GLN A 270 -24.92 -23.11 -14.17
CA GLN A 270 -24.45 -22.96 -12.78
C GLN A 270 -24.32 -24.31 -12.07
N ALA A 271 -25.26 -25.24 -12.29
CA ALA A 271 -25.20 -26.59 -11.70
C ALA A 271 -24.00 -27.38 -12.25
N PHE A 272 -23.77 -27.31 -13.57
CA PHE A 272 -22.62 -27.93 -14.21
C PHE A 272 -21.30 -27.47 -13.58
N VAL A 273 -21.11 -26.14 -13.45
CA VAL A 273 -19.89 -25.57 -12.86
C VAL A 273 -19.72 -26.03 -11.40
N ARG A 274 -20.79 -26.00 -10.58
CA ARG A 274 -20.71 -26.48 -9.19
C ARG A 274 -20.33 -27.95 -9.10
N SER A 275 -20.95 -28.80 -9.92
CA SER A 275 -20.66 -30.23 -9.92
C SER A 275 -19.24 -30.54 -10.39
N THR A 276 -18.78 -29.84 -11.42
CA THR A 276 -17.40 -29.97 -11.92
C THR A 276 -16.38 -29.50 -10.90
N GLN A 277 -16.60 -28.34 -10.27
CA GLN A 277 -15.70 -27.83 -9.21
C GLN A 277 -15.61 -28.75 -7.98
N ALA A 278 -16.66 -29.48 -7.67
CA ALA A 278 -16.66 -30.40 -6.52
C ALA A 278 -15.72 -31.60 -6.71
N VAL A 279 -15.37 -31.95 -7.95
CA VAL A 279 -14.48 -33.08 -8.28
C VAL A 279 -13.07 -32.64 -8.68
N LEU A 280 -12.89 -31.38 -9.00
CA LEU A 280 -11.58 -30.81 -9.38
C LEU A 280 -10.69 -30.59 -8.17
N ARG A 281 -9.37 -30.72 -8.38
CA ARG A 281 -8.34 -30.40 -7.39
C ARG A 281 -8.12 -28.88 -7.33
N PRO A 282 -7.52 -28.36 -6.23
CA PRO A 282 -7.23 -26.93 -6.09
C PRO A 282 -6.34 -26.33 -7.20
N GLU A 283 -5.48 -27.15 -7.81
CA GLU A 283 -4.61 -26.76 -8.92
C GLU A 283 -5.26 -26.84 -10.29
N ASP A 284 -6.40 -27.55 -10.42
CA ASP A 284 -7.14 -27.66 -11.67
C ASP A 284 -7.86 -26.36 -12.01
N VAL A 285 -8.06 -26.09 -13.27
CA VAL A 285 -8.61 -24.83 -13.74
C VAL A 285 -9.84 -25.10 -14.59
N LEU A 286 -11.01 -24.55 -14.21
CA LEU A 286 -12.26 -24.57 -14.98
C LEU A 286 -12.58 -23.17 -15.50
N GLY A 287 -12.86 -23.06 -16.80
CA GLY A 287 -13.28 -21.80 -17.42
C GLY A 287 -14.40 -22.01 -18.46
N ARG A 288 -15.18 -20.95 -18.67
CA ARG A 288 -16.23 -20.90 -19.70
C ARG A 288 -15.71 -20.17 -20.92
N MET A 289 -15.81 -20.81 -22.07
CA MET A 289 -15.37 -20.22 -23.36
C MET A 289 -16.46 -19.33 -23.98
N GLY A 290 -17.71 -19.67 -23.75
CA GLY A 290 -18.91 -18.96 -24.22
C GLY A 290 -20.10 -19.92 -24.39
N GLY A 291 -21.31 -19.42 -24.33
CA GLY A 291 -22.50 -20.28 -24.45
C GLY A 291 -22.49 -21.44 -23.45
N GLU A 292 -22.53 -22.66 -23.98
CA GLU A 292 -22.48 -23.93 -23.27
C GLU A 292 -21.06 -24.59 -23.23
N GLU A 293 -20.03 -23.91 -23.76
CA GLU A 293 -18.69 -24.45 -23.90
C GLU A 293 -17.84 -24.15 -22.65
N PHE A 294 -17.19 -25.19 -22.11
CA PHE A 294 -16.29 -25.11 -20.99
C PHE A 294 -14.94 -25.77 -21.28
N VAL A 295 -13.90 -25.36 -20.58
CA VAL A 295 -12.58 -25.97 -20.65
C VAL A 295 -12.09 -26.24 -19.24
N VAL A 296 -11.57 -27.45 -19.05
CA VAL A 296 -10.85 -27.86 -17.84
C VAL A 296 -9.37 -28.09 -18.18
N ILE A 297 -8.48 -27.53 -17.36
CA ILE A 297 -7.04 -27.73 -17.47
C ILE A 297 -6.57 -28.50 -16.23
N LEU A 298 -5.94 -29.64 -16.44
CA LEU A 298 -5.46 -30.55 -15.41
C LEU A 298 -3.92 -30.57 -15.43
N PRO A 299 -3.23 -29.79 -14.63
CA PRO A 299 -1.77 -29.83 -14.52
C PRO A 299 -1.31 -31.14 -13.85
N ARG A 300 -0.11 -31.60 -14.15
CA ARG A 300 0.50 -32.82 -13.60
C ARG A 300 -0.37 -34.07 -13.75
N THR A 301 -1.13 -34.15 -14.82
CA THR A 301 -2.08 -35.23 -15.10
C THR A 301 -1.71 -35.87 -16.45
N ALA A 302 -1.51 -37.17 -16.46
CA ALA A 302 -1.31 -37.92 -17.70
C ALA A 302 -2.66 -38.21 -18.37
N LEU A 303 -2.67 -38.38 -19.70
CA LEU A 303 -3.90 -38.60 -20.47
C LEU A 303 -4.73 -39.78 -19.95
N ALA A 304 -4.08 -40.88 -19.56
CA ALA A 304 -4.75 -42.07 -19.01
C ALA A 304 -5.42 -41.82 -17.64
N GLN A 305 -5.09 -40.74 -16.95
CA GLN A 305 -5.69 -40.37 -15.66
C GLN A 305 -6.87 -39.39 -15.83
N ALA A 306 -6.97 -38.81 -17.02
CA ALA A 306 -8.02 -37.84 -17.35
C ALA A 306 -9.21 -38.46 -18.12
N GLN A 307 -9.11 -39.74 -18.48
CA GLN A 307 -10.16 -40.57 -19.05
C GLN A 307 -10.98 -41.26 -17.95
#